data_fca75874ad7f66375d461109226976bb
#
_entry.id   fca75874ad7f66375d461109226976bb
#
_cell.length_a   1.000
_cell.length_b   1.000
_cell.length_c   1.000
_cell.angle_alpha   90.00
_cell.angle_beta   90.00
_cell.angle_gamma   90.00
#
_symmetry.space_group_name_H-M   'P 1'
#
loop_
_entity.id
_entity.type
_entity.pdbx_description
1 polymer ?
#
loop_
_entity_poly.entity_id
_entity_poly.type
_entity_poly.pdbx_seq_one_letter_code
_entity_poly.pdbx_strand_id
1 'polypeptide(L)' 'MNTQEFYTAKEISDKLKLNVMTIYRYINSGKLKAYKIGKEFRVEKQEFEEFLNKVKIK' A
#
# COMPACT_ATOMS: atom_id res chain seq x y z
N MET A 1 -13.47 -4.99 -16.05
CA MET A 1 -12.75 -4.33 -15.22
C MET A 1 -12.08 -5.12 -14.26
N ASN A 2 -10.97 -4.81 -14.06
CA ASN A 2 -10.11 -5.65 -13.32
C ASN A 2 -10.00 -5.18 -11.91
N THR A 3 -10.39 -6.01 -10.98
CA THR A 3 -10.35 -5.63 -9.59
C THR A 3 -8.99 -5.84 -8.98
N GLN A 4 -8.04 -6.32 -9.77
CA GLN A 4 -6.71 -6.57 -9.26
C GLN A 4 -5.87 -5.33 -9.16
N GLU A 5 -6.45 -4.19 -9.48
CA GLU A 5 -5.67 -2.97 -9.51
C GLU A 5 -5.50 -2.32 -8.15
N PHE A 6 -6.11 -2.88 -7.13
CA PHE A 6 -6.00 -2.35 -5.78
C PHE A 6 -5.57 -3.43 -4.81
N TYR A 7 -4.78 -3.03 -3.84
CA TYR A 7 -4.44 -3.87 -2.71
C TYR A 7 -4.98 -3.26 -1.44
N THR A 8 -5.37 -4.09 -0.49
CA THR A 8 -5.67 -3.58 0.84
C THR A 8 -4.37 -3.43 1.63
N ALA A 9 -4.44 -2.68 2.72
CA ALA A 9 -3.27 -2.54 3.59
C ALA A 9 -2.83 -3.90 4.12
N LYS A 10 -3.79 -4.75 4.44
CA LYS A 10 -3.47 -6.08 4.93
C LYS A 10 -2.73 -6.89 3.87
N GLU A 11 -3.20 -6.82 2.64
CA GLU A 11 -2.53 -7.55 1.56
C GLU A 11 -1.10 -7.08 1.37
N ILE A 12 -0.89 -5.77 1.48
CA ILE A 12 0.45 -5.23 1.33
C ILE A 12 1.35 -5.69 2.47
N SER A 13 0.81 -5.67 3.68
CA SER A 13 1.59 -6.13 4.83
C SER A 13 2.01 -7.59 4.65
N ASP A 14 1.11 -8.41 4.13
CA ASP A 14 1.43 -9.81 3.88
C ASP A 14 2.50 -9.93 2.80
N LYS A 15 2.39 -9.14 1.74
CA LYS A 15 3.36 -9.19 0.65
C LYS A 15 4.75 -8.79 1.13
N LEU A 16 4.82 -7.81 1.99
CA LEU A 16 6.10 -7.31 2.47
C LEU A 16 6.53 -7.96 3.77
N LYS A 17 5.69 -8.82 4.31
CA LYS A 17 5.97 -9.52 5.56
C LYS A 17 6.22 -8.54 6.70
N LEU A 18 5.37 -7.53 6.75
CA LEU A 18 5.43 -6.51 7.78
C LEU A 18 4.12 -6.51 8.55
N ASN A 19 4.16 -5.88 9.70
CA ASN A 19 2.95 -5.66 10.47
C ASN A 19 2.08 -4.65 9.74
N VAL A 20 0.77 -4.86 9.75
CA VAL A 20 -0.13 -3.96 9.05
C VAL A 20 -0.07 -2.54 9.61
N MET A 21 0.27 -2.41 10.89
CA MET A 21 0.41 -1.07 11.48
C MET A 21 1.53 -0.29 10.81
N THR A 22 2.55 -0.97 10.35
CA THR A 22 3.62 -0.31 9.62
C THR A 22 3.09 0.25 8.31
N ILE A 23 2.20 -0.48 7.66
CA ILE A 23 1.61 -0.01 6.42
C ILE A 23 0.75 1.23 6.69
N TYR A 24 -0.02 1.21 7.77
CA TYR A 24 -0.82 2.39 8.13
C TYR A 24 0.07 3.60 8.38
N ARG A 25 1.23 3.42 8.97
CA ARG A 25 2.16 4.52 9.18
C ARG A 25 2.63 5.10 7.85
N TYR A 26 2.95 4.24 6.91
CA TYR A 26 3.39 4.70 5.60
C TYR A 26 2.28 5.48 4.90
N ILE A 27 1.05 5.01 5.02
CA ILE A 27 -0.07 5.70 4.41
C ILE A 27 -0.28 7.06 5.07
N ASN A 28 -0.25 7.09 6.39
CA ASN A 28 -0.51 8.32 7.12
C ASN A 28 0.59 9.36 6.92
N SER A 29 1.81 8.91 6.70
CA SER A 29 2.92 9.83 6.50
C SER A 29 3.02 10.30 5.05
N GLY A 30 2.21 9.75 4.16
CA GLY A 30 2.25 10.12 2.76
C GLY A 30 3.26 9.37 1.94
N LYS A 31 3.98 8.44 2.54
CA LYS A 31 4.95 7.67 1.78
C LYS A 31 4.29 6.70 0.82
N LEU A 32 3.13 6.19 1.21
CA LEU A 32 2.39 5.26 0.38
C LEU A 32 1.02 5.85 0.14
N LYS A 33 0.74 6.20 -1.08
CA LYS A 33 -0.53 6.84 -1.41
C LYS A 33 -1.65 5.82 -1.44
N ALA A 34 -2.75 6.17 -0.83
CA ALA A 34 -3.88 5.27 -0.73
C ALA A 34 -5.17 6.05 -0.74
N TYR A 35 -6.22 5.37 -1.14
CA TYR A 35 -7.57 5.89 -1.00
C TYR A 35 -8.18 5.30 0.25
N LYS A 36 -8.99 6.09 0.91
CA LYS A 36 -9.77 5.56 2.02
C LYS A 36 -11.19 5.40 1.52
N ILE A 37 -11.62 4.18 1.36
CA ILE A 37 -12.93 3.86 0.83
C ILE A 37 -13.69 3.16 1.93
N GLY A 38 -14.72 3.84 2.45
CA GLY A 38 -15.39 3.33 3.61
C GLY A 38 -14.44 3.32 4.79
N LYS A 39 -14.23 2.16 5.37
CA LYS A 39 -13.34 2.06 6.52
C LYS A 39 -12.01 1.43 6.18
N GLU A 40 -11.75 1.21 4.90
CA GLU A 40 -10.55 0.50 4.51
C GLU A 40 -9.73 1.33 3.55
N PHE A 41 -8.43 1.15 3.64
CA PHE A 41 -7.53 1.75 2.67
C PHE A 41 -7.41 0.86 1.46
N ARG A 42 -7.33 1.49 0.30
CA ARG A 42 -7.08 0.81 -0.96
C ARG A 42 -5.89 1.48 -1.62
N VAL A 43 -4.92 0.70 -2.01
CA VAL A 43 -3.70 1.21 -2.63
C VAL A 43 -3.68 0.74 -4.07
N GLU A 44 -3.58 1.66 -5.01
CA GLU A 44 -3.46 1.25 -6.39
C GLU A 44 -2.18 0.47 -6.59
N LYS A 45 -2.28 -0.54 -7.42
CA LYS A 45 -1.12 -1.38 -7.70
C LYS A 45 0.06 -0.54 -8.20
N GLN A 46 -0.22 0.43 -9.04
CA GLN A 46 0.82 1.30 -9.56
C GLN A 46 1.48 2.11 -8.45
N GLU A 47 0.69 2.60 -7.52
CA GLU A 47 1.24 3.37 -6.40
C GLU A 47 2.12 2.49 -5.51
N PHE A 48 1.71 1.24 -5.34
CA PHE A 48 2.51 0.31 -4.56
C PHE A 48 3.85 0.07 -5.25
N GLU A 49 3.82 -0.09 -6.55
CA GLU A 49 5.06 -0.33 -7.28
C GLU A 49 5.99 0.89 -7.22
N GLU A 50 5.41 2.08 -7.30
CA GLU A 50 6.21 3.29 -7.17
C GLU A 50 6.81 3.42 -5.78
N PHE A 51 6.04 3.04 -4.77
CA PHE A 51 6.54 3.05 -3.41
C PHE A 51 7.75 2.11 -3.29
N LEU A 52 7.65 0.93 -3.86
CA LEU A 52 8.75 -0.02 -3.80
C LEU A 52 9.99 0.53 -4.48
N ASN A 53 9.80 1.21 -5.61
CA ASN A 53 10.93 1.79 -6.30
C ASN A 53 11.60 2.89 -5.49
N LYS A 54 10.82 3.65 -4.75
CA LYS A 54 11.37 4.72 -3.94
C LYS A 54 12.19 4.22 -2.77
N VAL A 55 11.80 3.09 -2.20
CA VAL A 55 12.50 2.58 -1.04
C VAL A 55 13.54 1.54 -1.41
N LYS A 56 13.68 1.27 -2.68
CA LYS A 56 14.63 0.29 -3.14
C LYS A 56 16.04 0.84 -2.98
N ILE A 57 16.91 0.03 -2.42
CA ILE A 57 18.27 0.48 -2.19
C ILE A 57 19.13 0.08 -3.33
N LYS A 58 18.77 -0.20 -4.34
CA LYS A 58 19.55 -0.46 -5.46
C LYS A 58 19.16 -1.73 -6.20
#